data_aaa25bf92acae54526677aadf140ce19
#
_entry.id   aaa25bf92acae54526677aadf140ce19
#
_cell.length_a   1.000
_cell.length_b   1.000
_cell.length_c   1.000
_cell.angle_alpha   90.00
_cell.angle_beta   90.00
_cell.angle_gamma   90.00
#
_symmetry.space_group_name_H-M   'P 1'
#
loop_
_entity.id
_entity.type
_entity.pdbx_description
1 polymer ?
#
loop_
_entity_poly.entity_id
_entity_poly.type
_entity_poly.pdbx_seq_one_letter_code
_entity_poly.pdbx_strand_id
1 'polypeptide(L)'
;MKHIKLKSKNTIFTCPLSLRLLSISLILVSQFSFSQKKDENIGTEVVNVVKPYTPTISDAFKVKETPALEDEDNTKKEIIKYSIFSFPVASTFTPTKGSAANLDKSKSEKLFKNYLTLGFGNYTTLNAELFVTENISDTEYVGGMLRHLSSQGGIKGVALDDKFYTTSLDLTYGNQQKNLTWNADLGYQNQVYNWYGLPENFSPTLIGGINPQHTFHNFYAGTKFSLNDSFFKEGIVKYNRFWDVRGSSENRFYVKPSFEFDVLNKKIKTNFIVDYLAGSFEKDFFTTNTIKYGYTNFGVHPSVVINKNDWSVNVGAAVFYSIDNENSKNKLFVYPQINASLKVVGDFMIFYTGAEGSLDQNSYRDFSNENPYVSPTLSIAPTDKQYDIFAGLKGKLASAVSYNIRGSFQNEKNKALFLNNEFNMFAINTESYQFGNSFGVVYDDMKTVRFFGELNADFSKKISFGINGTFSSYSTYDQEEAWNLPAIQLASNLNVRITKKWYAGANVFFVGERKDIVYIQSLVTIFPPQYYPETAILKSYFDANLNVGYKHSERLTGFLKLNNIGNQGYQRWLNFPVQGFQVVLGANYKFDF
;
A
#
# COMPACT_ATOMS: atom_id res chain seq x y z
N MET A 1 66.89 20.27 -26.29
CA MET A 1 66.69 21.55 -25.60
C MET A 1 65.53 22.31 -26.26
N LYS A 2 64.33 22.29 -25.69
CA LYS A 2 63.27 23.28 -25.96
C LYS A 2 62.43 23.38 -24.72
N HIS A 3 62.52 24.53 -24.09
CA HIS A 3 61.74 24.89 -22.91
C HIS A 3 60.22 25.03 -23.22
N ILE A 4 59.35 24.38 -22.45
CA ILE A 4 57.92 24.64 -22.47
C ILE A 4 57.57 25.37 -21.18
N LYS A 5 57.16 26.64 -21.32
CA LYS A 5 56.64 27.49 -20.25
C LYS A 5 55.22 27.07 -19.92
N LEU A 6 54.97 26.67 -18.68
CA LEU A 6 53.62 26.53 -18.09
C LEU A 6 53.07 27.92 -17.80
N LYS A 7 51.95 28.28 -18.44
CA LYS A 7 51.09 29.42 -18.07
C LYS A 7 50.03 28.93 -17.09
N SER A 8 50.12 29.42 -15.86
CA SER A 8 49.07 29.35 -14.85
C SER A 8 47.87 30.19 -15.30
N LYS A 9 46.67 29.57 -15.48
CA LYS A 9 45.39 30.27 -15.61
C LYS A 9 44.66 30.17 -14.28
N ASN A 10 44.59 31.28 -13.55
CA ASN A 10 43.65 31.48 -12.45
C ASN A 10 42.22 31.56 -13.02
N THR A 11 41.42 30.53 -12.84
CA THR A 11 39.99 30.54 -13.10
C THR A 11 39.27 30.94 -11.82
N ILE A 12 38.78 32.17 -11.79
CA ILE A 12 37.86 32.66 -10.76
C ILE A 12 36.51 31.95 -10.99
N PHE A 13 36.13 31.10 -10.08
CA PHE A 13 34.79 30.48 -10.06
C PHE A 13 33.73 31.56 -9.79
N THR A 14 33.02 32.00 -10.79
CA THR A 14 31.80 32.80 -10.64
C THR A 14 30.64 31.86 -10.35
N CYS A 15 30.19 31.87 -9.08
CA CYS A 15 29.01 31.14 -8.63
C CYS A 15 27.75 31.68 -9.31
N PRO A 16 26.90 30.85 -9.93
CA PRO A 16 25.70 31.32 -10.63
C PRO A 16 24.71 32.00 -9.68
N LEU A 17 24.01 33.00 -10.20
CA LEU A 17 23.09 33.88 -9.47
C LEU A 17 22.00 33.13 -8.67
N SER A 18 21.62 31.93 -9.15
CA SER A 18 20.67 31.02 -8.49
C SER A 18 21.15 30.49 -7.13
N LEU A 19 22.46 30.26 -6.96
CA LEU A 19 23.03 29.80 -5.69
C LEU A 19 23.11 30.94 -4.67
N ARG A 20 23.27 32.19 -5.12
CA ARG A 20 23.27 33.39 -4.25
C ARG A 20 21.87 33.72 -3.74
N LEU A 21 20.84 33.48 -4.55
CA LEU A 21 19.44 33.65 -4.11
C LEU A 21 19.01 32.57 -3.12
N LEU A 22 19.51 31.34 -3.27
CA LEU A 22 19.23 30.26 -2.31
C LEU A 22 19.90 30.52 -0.95
N SER A 23 21.13 31.06 -0.92
CA SER A 23 21.81 31.41 0.33
C SER A 23 21.18 32.62 1.05
N ILE A 24 20.63 33.58 0.30
CA ILE A 24 19.92 34.73 0.88
C ILE A 24 18.57 34.32 1.46
N SER A 25 17.84 33.38 0.83
CA SER A 25 16.60 32.85 1.38
C SER A 25 16.82 32.01 2.66
N LEU A 26 17.94 31.29 2.77
CA LEU A 26 18.30 30.56 4.01
C LEU A 26 18.63 31.50 5.18
N ILE A 27 19.24 32.66 4.90
CA ILE A 27 19.59 33.66 5.93
C ILE A 27 18.37 34.44 6.39
N LEU A 28 17.37 34.67 5.54
CA LEU A 28 16.11 35.35 5.90
C LEU A 28 15.20 34.48 6.79
N VAL A 29 15.31 33.15 6.73
CA VAL A 29 14.56 32.22 7.61
C VAL A 29 15.14 32.17 9.03
N SER A 30 16.40 32.57 9.24
CA SER A 30 17.06 32.51 10.56
C SER A 30 16.75 33.68 11.50
N GLN A 31 15.98 34.71 11.07
CA GLN A 31 15.72 35.91 11.87
C GLN A 31 14.42 35.87 12.71
N PHE A 32 13.66 34.77 12.67
CA PHE A 32 12.44 34.64 13.51
C PHE A 32 12.64 33.71 14.70
N SER A 33 13.53 34.10 15.62
CA SER A 33 13.65 33.44 16.91
C SER A 33 13.24 34.43 18.00
N PHE A 34 12.00 34.36 18.48
CA PHE A 34 11.65 34.90 19.81
C PHE A 34 10.52 34.14 20.50
N SER A 35 10.85 33.80 21.73
CA SER A 35 10.07 33.73 22.97
C SER A 35 9.29 32.46 23.28
N GLN A 36 9.75 31.87 24.35
CA GLN A 36 9.17 30.71 25.03
C GLN A 36 7.87 31.05 25.76
N LYS A 37 6.89 30.14 25.69
CA LYS A 37 6.04 29.78 26.81
C LYS A 37 5.76 28.27 26.76
N LYS A 38 5.83 27.67 27.94
CA LYS A 38 5.76 26.24 28.19
C LYS A 38 4.30 25.83 28.23
N ASP A 39 3.88 24.85 27.40
CA ASP A 39 2.64 24.11 27.64
C ASP A 39 2.67 22.70 27.02
N GLU A 40 1.87 21.86 27.59
CA GLU A 40 1.87 20.42 27.66
C GLU A 40 1.57 19.68 26.34
N ASN A 41 2.04 18.46 26.32
CA ASN A 41 2.18 17.50 25.25
C ASN A 41 0.86 16.83 24.87
N ILE A 42 0.40 16.98 23.64
CA ILE A 42 -0.58 16.08 23.01
C ILE A 42 0.11 15.44 21.80
N GLY A 43 0.47 14.17 21.96
CA GLY A 43 1.08 13.38 20.88
C GLY A 43 0.13 13.21 19.69
N THR A 44 0.57 13.62 18.52
CA THR A 44 -0.08 13.32 17.27
C THR A 44 0.71 12.23 16.54
N GLU A 45 0.15 11.03 16.49
CA GLU A 45 0.64 9.97 15.59
C GLU A 45 0.29 10.31 14.14
N VAL A 46 1.29 10.27 13.27
CA VAL A 46 1.08 10.32 11.82
C VAL A 46 0.65 8.93 11.37
N VAL A 47 -0.65 8.73 11.18
CA VAL A 47 -1.21 7.47 10.68
C VAL A 47 -1.12 7.48 9.15
N ASN A 48 -0.23 6.65 8.63
CA ASN A 48 -0.20 6.30 7.21
C ASN A 48 -1.29 5.25 6.96
N VAL A 49 -2.50 5.70 6.56
CA VAL A 49 -3.64 4.80 6.35
C VAL A 49 -3.62 4.29 4.91
N VAL A 50 -2.92 3.19 4.70
CA VAL A 50 -3.20 2.28 3.59
C VAL A 50 -3.67 0.95 4.18
N LYS A 51 -4.91 0.92 4.66
CA LYS A 51 -5.66 -0.31 4.94
C LYS A 51 -7.15 -0.05 4.70
N PRO A 52 -7.90 -1.00 4.14
CA PRO A 52 -9.34 -0.89 4.11
C PRO A 52 -9.85 -0.85 5.55
N TYR A 53 -10.52 0.23 5.89
CA TYR A 53 -11.10 0.47 7.20
C TYR A 53 -12.27 -0.49 7.43
N THR A 54 -12.06 -1.46 8.31
CA THR A 54 -13.15 -2.18 8.97
C THR A 54 -13.38 -1.49 10.32
N PRO A 55 -14.52 -0.83 10.58
CA PRO A 55 -14.77 -0.21 11.88
C PRO A 55 -14.98 -1.29 12.93
N THR A 56 -14.02 -1.45 13.81
CA THR A 56 -14.21 -2.17 15.08
C THR A 56 -14.56 -1.14 16.16
N ILE A 57 -15.67 -1.40 16.88
CA ILE A 57 -16.20 -0.52 17.95
C ILE A 57 -15.38 -0.68 19.27
N SER A 58 -14.08 -1.01 19.19
CA SER A 58 -13.30 -1.30 20.39
C SER A 58 -12.60 -0.09 21.02
N ASP A 59 -12.63 1.10 20.40
CA ASP A 59 -11.78 2.21 20.85
C ASP A 59 -12.52 3.39 21.51
N ALA A 60 -13.76 3.18 21.97
CA ALA A 60 -14.48 4.18 22.75
C ALA A 60 -14.35 3.92 24.25
N PHE A 61 -13.23 4.28 24.85
CA PHE A 61 -13.12 4.40 26.30
C PHE A 61 -13.60 5.78 26.75
N LYS A 62 -14.63 5.79 27.61
CA LYS A 62 -15.10 7.01 28.26
C LYS A 62 -14.13 7.37 29.39
N VAL A 63 -13.23 8.31 29.15
CA VAL A 63 -12.41 8.89 30.21
C VAL A 63 -13.32 9.73 31.11
N LYS A 64 -13.47 9.32 32.38
CA LYS A 64 -14.06 10.14 33.42
C LYS A 64 -12.96 10.95 34.07
N GLU A 65 -12.71 12.12 33.57
CA GLU A 65 -11.99 13.15 34.33
C GLU A 65 -13.02 14.04 35.02
N THR A 66 -12.90 14.13 36.34
CA THR A 66 -13.55 15.17 37.12
C THR A 66 -12.74 16.44 36.93
N PRO A 67 -13.31 17.55 36.45
CA PRO A 67 -12.57 18.80 36.35
C PRO A 67 -12.23 19.29 37.77
N ALA A 68 -10.93 19.46 38.02
CA ALA A 68 -10.46 20.18 39.20
C ALA A 68 -10.61 21.69 38.91
N LEU A 69 -11.54 22.33 39.59
CA LEU A 69 -11.68 23.77 39.61
C LEU A 69 -10.73 24.28 40.71
N GLU A 70 -9.54 24.73 40.36
CA GLU A 70 -8.72 25.61 41.18
C GLU A 70 -8.86 27.02 40.59
N ASP A 71 -9.87 27.74 41.05
CA ASP A 71 -9.95 29.18 40.90
C ASP A 71 -9.31 29.84 42.12
N GLU A 72 -8.12 30.36 41.99
CA GLU A 72 -7.60 31.35 42.93
C GLU A 72 -8.28 32.69 42.67
N ASP A 73 -9.30 32.95 43.50
CA ASP A 73 -10.15 34.14 43.46
C ASP A 73 -9.41 35.32 44.13
N ASN A 74 -8.81 36.18 43.30
CA ASN A 74 -8.18 37.44 43.73
C ASN A 74 -8.91 38.67 43.17
N THR A 75 -10.24 38.64 43.16
CA THR A 75 -11.05 39.83 42.88
C THR A 75 -11.86 40.24 44.11
N LYS A 76 -11.63 41.47 44.60
CA LYS A 76 -12.45 42.08 45.64
C LYS A 76 -13.89 42.12 45.22
N LYS A 77 -14.78 41.43 45.94
CA LYS A 77 -16.24 41.50 45.77
C LYS A 77 -16.73 42.89 46.03
N GLU A 78 -17.20 43.58 44.97
CA GLU A 78 -18.11 44.71 45.14
C GLU A 78 -19.49 44.23 45.50
N ILE A 79 -20.03 44.77 46.60
CA ILE A 79 -21.37 44.45 47.06
C ILE A 79 -22.36 45.27 46.21
N ILE A 80 -22.94 44.65 45.19
CA ILE A 80 -24.03 45.22 44.41
C ILE A 80 -25.33 44.92 45.17
N LYS A 81 -25.97 45.97 45.72
CA LYS A 81 -27.28 45.86 46.30
C LYS A 81 -28.36 45.88 45.19
N TYR A 82 -28.93 44.74 44.90
CA TYR A 82 -30.11 44.64 44.07
C TYR A 82 -31.39 44.88 44.89
N SER A 83 -32.17 45.89 44.56
CA SER A 83 -33.53 46.03 45.07
C SER A 83 -34.46 45.22 44.14
N ILE A 84 -34.91 44.04 44.63
CA ILE A 84 -35.89 43.23 43.89
C ILE A 84 -37.28 43.77 44.16
N PHE A 85 -37.87 44.41 43.18
CA PHE A 85 -39.32 44.69 43.22
C PHE A 85 -40.06 43.41 42.85
N SER A 86 -40.66 42.75 43.83
CA SER A 86 -41.54 41.59 43.59
C SER A 86 -42.89 42.05 43.13
N PHE A 87 -43.20 41.93 41.85
CA PHE A 87 -44.56 41.91 41.37
C PHE A 87 -45.11 40.50 41.47
N PRO A 88 -46.24 40.25 42.18
CA PRO A 88 -46.87 38.93 42.18
C PRO A 88 -47.56 38.70 40.84
N VAL A 89 -46.88 38.07 39.91
CA VAL A 89 -47.50 37.56 38.70
C VAL A 89 -47.97 36.14 39.03
N ALA A 90 -49.27 35.95 39.11
CA ALA A 90 -49.88 34.63 39.21
C ALA A 90 -49.57 33.86 37.92
N SER A 91 -48.51 33.05 37.93
CA SER A 91 -48.18 32.16 36.82
C SER A 91 -49.11 30.93 36.90
N THR A 92 -50.04 30.86 35.96
CA THR A 92 -50.87 29.66 35.72
C THR A 92 -50.15 28.60 34.90
N PHE A 93 -48.84 28.67 34.82
CA PHE A 93 -48.01 27.70 34.10
C PHE A 93 -47.59 26.56 35.07
N THR A 94 -48.32 25.44 35.02
CA THR A 94 -47.84 24.18 35.60
C THR A 94 -46.78 23.60 34.65
N PRO A 95 -45.53 23.47 35.10
CA PRO A 95 -44.53 22.81 34.27
C PRO A 95 -44.92 21.35 34.08
N THR A 96 -45.22 20.96 32.85
CA THR A 96 -45.35 19.55 32.52
C THR A 96 -44.00 18.90 32.82
N LYS A 97 -44.01 17.96 33.80
CA LYS A 97 -42.85 17.10 34.03
C LYS A 97 -42.47 16.47 32.70
N GLY A 98 -41.34 16.86 32.13
CA GLY A 98 -40.77 16.19 31.00
C GLY A 98 -40.57 14.72 31.34
N SER A 99 -41.30 13.83 30.67
CA SER A 99 -40.98 12.41 30.72
C SER A 99 -39.57 12.24 30.15
N ALA A 100 -38.68 11.65 30.96
CA ALA A 100 -37.36 11.27 30.45
C ALA A 100 -37.56 10.43 29.19
N ALA A 101 -37.02 10.89 28.05
CA ALA A 101 -37.01 10.09 26.86
C ALA A 101 -36.26 8.79 27.19
N ASN A 102 -36.99 7.66 27.09
CA ASN A 102 -36.32 6.36 27.14
C ASN A 102 -35.38 6.29 25.97
N LEU A 103 -34.11 6.56 26.24
CA LEU A 103 -33.03 6.21 25.33
C LEU A 103 -33.03 4.68 25.24
N ASP A 104 -33.64 4.15 24.19
CA ASP A 104 -33.43 2.76 23.80
C ASP A 104 -31.93 2.56 23.69
N LYS A 105 -31.32 1.96 24.71
CA LYS A 105 -29.94 1.47 24.63
C LYS A 105 -29.97 0.44 23.53
N SER A 106 -29.46 0.79 22.36
CA SER A 106 -29.23 -0.19 21.30
C SER A 106 -28.45 -1.34 21.92
N LYS A 107 -29.01 -2.55 21.84
CA LYS A 107 -28.34 -3.75 22.33
C LYS A 107 -26.95 -3.76 21.69
N SER A 108 -25.91 -3.87 22.53
CA SER A 108 -24.54 -4.07 22.06
C SER A 108 -24.54 -5.27 21.11
N GLU A 109 -24.07 -5.09 19.87
CA GLU A 109 -23.91 -6.22 18.95
C GLU A 109 -22.94 -7.21 19.59
N LYS A 110 -23.33 -8.49 19.65
CA LYS A 110 -22.44 -9.55 20.12
C LYS A 110 -21.33 -9.74 19.12
N LEU A 111 -20.09 -9.57 19.56
CA LEU A 111 -18.91 -9.85 18.75
C LEU A 111 -18.58 -11.34 18.84
N PHE A 112 -18.32 -11.95 17.70
CA PHE A 112 -17.88 -13.34 17.59
C PHE A 112 -16.40 -13.35 17.21
N LYS A 113 -15.64 -14.26 17.82
CA LYS A 113 -14.19 -14.39 17.60
C LYS A 113 -13.87 -15.06 16.26
N ASN A 114 -14.72 -15.98 15.81
CA ASN A 114 -14.45 -16.89 14.71
C ASN A 114 -15.49 -16.74 13.58
N TYR A 115 -15.07 -17.03 12.35
CA TYR A 115 -16.02 -17.10 11.23
C TYR A 115 -15.59 -18.11 10.17
N LEU A 116 -16.59 -18.62 9.46
CA LEU A 116 -16.46 -19.42 8.24
C LEU A 116 -17.24 -18.71 7.13
N THR A 117 -16.59 -18.46 6.00
CA THR A 117 -17.21 -17.95 4.78
C THR A 117 -17.09 -19.01 3.69
N LEU A 118 -18.20 -19.32 3.03
CA LEU A 118 -18.25 -20.18 1.86
C LEU A 118 -19.06 -19.48 0.77
N GLY A 119 -18.53 -19.48 -0.46
CA GLY A 119 -19.19 -18.88 -1.62
C GLY A 119 -18.88 -19.69 -2.87
N PHE A 120 -19.89 -19.84 -3.72
CA PHE A 120 -19.83 -20.54 -5.00
C PHE A 120 -20.33 -19.62 -6.11
N GLY A 121 -19.68 -19.68 -7.27
CA GLY A 121 -20.01 -18.81 -8.37
C GLY A 121 -19.95 -19.47 -9.74
N ASN A 122 -20.29 -18.69 -10.77
CA ASN A 122 -20.02 -19.07 -12.16
C ASN A 122 -18.51 -19.24 -12.36
N TYR A 123 -18.09 -19.76 -13.50
CA TYR A 123 -16.69 -20.20 -13.74
C TYR A 123 -16.21 -21.25 -12.73
N THR A 124 -17.14 -21.97 -12.09
CA THR A 124 -16.86 -22.91 -10.99
C THR A 124 -16.02 -22.26 -9.89
N THR A 125 -16.32 -21.00 -9.58
CA THR A 125 -15.61 -20.24 -8.55
C THR A 125 -15.94 -20.80 -7.17
N LEU A 126 -14.90 -21.09 -6.37
CA LEU A 126 -15.01 -21.40 -4.95
C LEU A 126 -14.25 -20.35 -4.15
N ASN A 127 -14.92 -19.74 -3.19
CA ASN A 127 -14.34 -18.85 -2.18
C ASN A 127 -14.61 -19.42 -0.80
N ALA A 128 -13.56 -19.81 -0.08
CA ALA A 128 -13.64 -20.36 1.26
C ALA A 128 -12.66 -19.64 2.20
N GLU A 129 -13.15 -19.21 3.36
CA GLU A 129 -12.33 -18.58 4.39
C GLU A 129 -12.74 -19.15 5.75
N LEU A 130 -11.77 -19.59 6.54
CA LEU A 130 -11.95 -19.98 7.93
C LEU A 130 -11.00 -19.17 8.78
N PHE A 131 -11.53 -18.40 9.70
CA PHE A 131 -10.76 -17.67 10.71
C PHE A 131 -11.13 -18.20 12.10
N VAL A 132 -10.12 -18.59 12.84
CA VAL A 132 -10.26 -19.12 14.20
C VAL A 132 -9.27 -18.39 15.09
N THR A 133 -9.73 -17.88 16.23
CA THR A 133 -8.86 -17.29 17.25
C THR A 133 -9.38 -17.61 18.63
N GLU A 134 -8.47 -17.86 19.56
CA GLU A 134 -8.79 -18.15 20.95
C GLU A 134 -7.76 -17.51 21.88
N ASN A 135 -8.23 -17.04 23.02
CA ASN A 135 -7.38 -16.57 24.10
C ASN A 135 -6.98 -17.77 24.96
N ILE A 136 -5.66 -18.04 25.04
CA ILE A 136 -5.10 -19.07 25.90
C ILE A 136 -5.09 -18.59 27.36
N SER A 137 -4.84 -17.31 27.56
CA SER A 137 -4.88 -16.62 28.85
C SER A 137 -5.32 -15.16 28.67
N ASP A 138 -5.34 -14.38 29.72
CA ASP A 138 -5.66 -12.94 29.68
C ASP A 138 -4.68 -12.13 28.80
N THR A 139 -3.49 -12.67 28.59
CA THR A 139 -2.42 -11.98 27.84
C THR A 139 -2.03 -12.72 26.55
N GLU A 140 -2.46 -13.95 26.35
CA GLU A 140 -2.01 -14.79 25.25
C GLU A 140 -3.15 -15.20 24.35
N TYR A 141 -2.90 -15.13 23.05
CA TYR A 141 -3.85 -15.57 22.03
C TYR A 141 -3.17 -16.39 20.93
N VAL A 142 -3.94 -17.27 20.33
CA VAL A 142 -3.59 -18.01 19.11
C VAL A 142 -4.66 -17.76 18.07
N GLY A 143 -4.24 -17.67 16.81
CA GLY A 143 -5.16 -17.50 15.69
C GLY A 143 -4.68 -18.26 14.46
N GLY A 144 -5.63 -18.64 13.63
CA GLY A 144 -5.38 -19.26 12.34
C GLY A 144 -6.36 -18.78 11.29
N MET A 145 -5.89 -18.61 10.06
CA MET A 145 -6.71 -18.25 8.93
C MET A 145 -6.38 -19.13 7.73
N LEU A 146 -7.38 -19.85 7.23
CA LEU A 146 -7.30 -20.60 5.98
C LEU A 146 -8.14 -19.86 4.94
N ARG A 147 -7.55 -19.61 3.78
CA ARG A 147 -8.22 -18.97 2.63
C ARG A 147 -8.00 -19.79 1.38
N HIS A 148 -9.06 -19.95 0.59
CA HIS A 148 -9.01 -20.57 -0.71
C HIS A 148 -9.90 -19.80 -1.68
N LEU A 149 -9.33 -19.42 -2.82
CA LEU A 149 -10.06 -18.85 -3.95
C LEU A 149 -9.63 -19.58 -5.21
N SER A 150 -10.59 -20.11 -5.95
CA SER A 150 -10.33 -20.78 -7.21
C SER A 150 -11.37 -20.46 -8.28
N SER A 151 -10.96 -20.60 -9.53
CA SER A 151 -11.83 -20.55 -10.71
C SER A 151 -11.30 -21.53 -11.75
N GLN A 152 -12.22 -22.20 -12.47
CA GLN A 152 -11.87 -23.13 -13.56
C GLN A 152 -11.68 -22.43 -14.91
N GLY A 153 -11.51 -21.09 -14.90
CA GLY A 153 -11.28 -20.34 -16.12
C GLY A 153 -12.57 -19.96 -16.86
N GLY A 154 -12.54 -19.96 -18.19
CA GLY A 154 -13.69 -19.63 -19.02
C GLY A 154 -13.68 -18.22 -19.58
N ILE A 155 -12.52 -17.62 -19.73
CA ILE A 155 -12.31 -16.34 -20.42
C ILE A 155 -12.56 -16.54 -21.92
N LYS A 156 -13.44 -15.71 -22.49
CA LYS A 156 -13.78 -15.80 -23.92
C LYS A 156 -12.59 -15.40 -24.79
N GLY A 157 -12.37 -16.18 -25.86
CA GLY A 157 -11.32 -15.90 -26.85
C GLY A 157 -9.92 -16.35 -26.44
N VAL A 158 -9.76 -17.00 -25.29
CA VAL A 158 -8.50 -17.58 -24.84
C VAL A 158 -8.41 -19.04 -25.30
N ALA A 159 -7.27 -19.41 -25.87
CA ALA A 159 -7.06 -20.74 -26.42
C ALA A 159 -6.44 -21.72 -25.43
N LEU A 160 -5.69 -21.23 -24.44
CA LEU A 160 -5.07 -22.03 -23.39
C LEU A 160 -5.93 -22.07 -22.13
N ASP A 161 -5.63 -23.02 -21.24
CA ASP A 161 -6.25 -23.11 -19.91
C ASP A 161 -5.97 -21.83 -19.09
N ASP A 162 -7.03 -21.20 -18.57
CA ASP A 162 -7.01 -19.94 -17.85
C ASP A 162 -7.48 -20.08 -16.38
N LYS A 163 -7.53 -21.32 -15.87
CA LYS A 163 -7.85 -21.58 -14.45
C LYS A 163 -6.82 -20.95 -13.50
N PHE A 164 -7.26 -20.59 -12.33
CA PHE A 164 -6.38 -20.15 -11.24
C PHE A 164 -6.89 -20.60 -9.88
N TYR A 165 -5.99 -20.75 -8.93
CA TYR A 165 -6.34 -20.86 -7.52
C TYR A 165 -5.23 -20.35 -6.60
N THR A 166 -5.66 -19.85 -5.46
CA THR A 166 -4.79 -19.41 -4.37
C THR A 166 -5.28 -20.04 -3.08
N THR A 167 -4.40 -20.73 -2.38
CA THR A 167 -4.67 -21.28 -1.04
C THR A 167 -3.62 -20.73 -0.09
N SER A 168 -4.05 -20.18 1.06
CA SER A 168 -3.12 -19.73 2.10
C SER A 168 -3.56 -20.19 3.48
N LEU A 169 -2.58 -20.54 4.29
CA LEU A 169 -2.71 -20.83 5.73
C LEU A 169 -1.81 -19.85 6.47
N ASP A 170 -2.40 -19.06 7.36
CA ASP A 170 -1.71 -18.12 8.22
C ASP A 170 -1.98 -18.50 9.68
N LEU A 171 -0.94 -18.61 10.50
CA LEU A 171 -1.01 -18.90 11.92
C LEU A 171 -0.34 -17.77 12.69
N THR A 172 -0.91 -17.39 13.81
CA THR A 172 -0.37 -16.37 14.70
C THR A 172 -0.44 -16.82 16.15
N TYR A 173 0.58 -16.50 16.90
CA TYR A 173 0.57 -16.58 18.37
C TYR A 173 1.06 -15.26 18.91
N GLY A 174 0.38 -14.69 19.88
CA GLY A 174 0.74 -13.41 20.46
C GLY A 174 0.60 -13.37 21.96
N ASN A 175 1.39 -12.48 22.56
CA ASN A 175 1.37 -12.19 24.00
C ASN A 175 1.36 -10.66 24.20
N GLN A 176 0.39 -10.17 24.98
CA GLN A 176 0.16 -8.76 25.27
C GLN A 176 0.29 -8.50 26.76
N GLN A 177 1.51 -8.29 27.22
CA GLN A 177 1.80 -7.87 28.59
C GLN A 177 1.94 -6.35 28.66
N LYS A 178 1.85 -5.78 29.87
CA LYS A 178 1.92 -4.34 30.10
C LYS A 178 3.18 -3.69 29.48
N ASN A 179 4.32 -4.34 29.59
CA ASN A 179 5.61 -3.78 29.18
C ASN A 179 6.17 -4.41 27.91
N LEU A 180 5.66 -5.57 27.49
CA LEU A 180 6.10 -6.31 26.31
C LEU A 180 4.88 -6.83 25.55
N THR A 181 4.76 -6.44 24.29
CA THR A 181 3.81 -7.05 23.36
C THR A 181 4.59 -7.68 22.22
N TRP A 182 4.27 -8.93 21.90
CA TRP A 182 4.88 -9.60 20.75
C TRP A 182 3.91 -10.58 20.09
N ASN A 183 4.13 -10.80 18.82
CA ASN A 183 3.47 -11.87 18.07
C ASN A 183 4.49 -12.61 17.19
N ALA A 184 4.22 -13.88 16.97
CA ALA A 184 4.91 -14.71 15.99
C ALA A 184 3.90 -15.16 14.95
N ASP A 185 4.24 -14.98 13.69
CA ASP A 185 3.41 -15.33 12.55
C ASP A 185 4.12 -16.38 11.70
N LEU A 186 3.37 -17.36 11.23
CA LEU A 186 3.82 -18.39 10.30
C LEU A 186 2.80 -18.53 9.20
N GLY A 187 3.22 -18.60 7.95
CA GLY A 187 2.27 -18.78 6.88
C GLY A 187 2.85 -19.51 5.67
N TYR A 188 1.93 -20.10 4.93
CA TYR A 188 2.22 -20.75 3.67
C TYR A 188 1.14 -20.40 2.65
N GLN A 189 1.57 -20.08 1.42
CA GLN A 189 0.70 -19.79 0.32
C GLN A 189 1.10 -20.61 -0.91
N ASN A 190 0.11 -21.17 -1.57
CA ASN A 190 0.23 -21.82 -2.88
C ASN A 190 -0.65 -21.06 -3.87
N GLN A 191 -0.09 -20.69 -5.01
CA GLN A 191 -0.78 -19.95 -6.06
C GLN A 191 -0.53 -20.65 -7.41
N VAL A 192 -1.60 -20.94 -8.13
CA VAL A 192 -1.55 -21.48 -9.49
C VAL A 192 -2.16 -20.47 -10.42
N TYR A 193 -1.42 -20.15 -11.47
CA TYR A 193 -1.83 -19.32 -12.60
C TYR A 193 -1.48 -20.01 -13.90
N ASN A 194 -1.96 -19.47 -15.01
CA ASN A 194 -1.66 -19.97 -16.33
C ASN A 194 -1.18 -18.84 -17.23
N TRP A 195 -0.14 -19.07 -18.02
CA TRP A 195 0.33 -18.18 -19.08
C TRP A 195 -0.56 -18.33 -20.33
N TYR A 196 -1.84 -17.95 -20.20
CA TYR A 196 -2.84 -18.13 -21.25
C TYR A 196 -2.83 -17.06 -22.36
N GLY A 197 -2.09 -15.98 -22.15
CA GLY A 197 -2.11 -14.77 -22.97
C GLY A 197 -1.29 -14.91 -24.27
N LEU A 198 -1.63 -15.85 -25.14
CA LEU A 198 -0.95 -15.99 -26.43
C LEU A 198 -1.22 -14.79 -27.34
N PRO A 199 -0.21 -14.28 -28.09
CA PRO A 199 -0.46 -13.42 -29.23
C PRO A 199 -1.34 -14.11 -30.26
N GLU A 200 -1.98 -13.33 -31.13
CA GLU A 200 -2.77 -13.88 -32.24
C GLU A 200 -1.87 -14.69 -33.19
N ASN A 201 -2.48 -15.72 -33.89
CA ASN A 201 -1.90 -16.47 -35.01
C ASN A 201 -1.01 -17.69 -34.71
N PHE A 202 -1.18 -18.35 -33.57
CA PHE A 202 -0.58 -19.68 -33.39
C PHE A 202 -1.44 -20.80 -34.03
N SER A 203 -0.78 -21.81 -34.60
CA SER A 203 -1.50 -22.96 -35.15
C SER A 203 -2.12 -23.82 -34.03
N PRO A 204 -3.31 -24.45 -34.27
CA PRO A 204 -3.93 -25.32 -33.27
C PRO A 204 -3.03 -26.46 -32.79
N THR A 205 -2.15 -26.98 -33.63
CA THR A 205 -1.19 -28.03 -33.30
C THR A 205 -0.15 -27.53 -32.27
N LEU A 206 0.33 -26.32 -32.45
CA LEU A 206 1.29 -25.70 -31.51
C LEU A 206 0.63 -25.41 -30.16
N ILE A 207 -0.59 -24.84 -30.20
CA ILE A 207 -1.36 -24.53 -28.99
C ILE A 207 -1.60 -25.80 -28.15
N GLY A 208 -1.95 -26.92 -28.79
CA GLY A 208 -2.18 -28.20 -28.09
C GLY A 208 -0.97 -28.77 -27.39
N GLY A 209 0.23 -28.32 -27.73
CA GLY A 209 1.50 -28.72 -27.06
C GLY A 209 1.90 -27.86 -25.86
N ILE A 210 1.23 -26.73 -25.62
CA ILE A 210 1.61 -25.78 -24.58
C ILE A 210 0.89 -26.12 -23.26
N ASN A 211 1.63 -26.39 -22.19
CA ASN A 211 1.10 -26.46 -20.84
C ASN A 211 1.31 -25.12 -20.12
N PRO A 212 0.32 -24.22 -20.03
CA PRO A 212 0.49 -22.86 -19.53
C PRO A 212 0.59 -22.79 -17.99
N GLN A 213 0.38 -23.90 -17.29
CA GLN A 213 0.29 -23.88 -15.81
C GLN A 213 1.61 -23.50 -15.15
N HIS A 214 1.51 -22.58 -14.23
CA HIS A 214 2.60 -22.14 -13.34
C HIS A 214 2.16 -22.13 -11.89
N THR A 215 3.06 -22.53 -10.98
CA THR A 215 2.75 -22.63 -9.56
C THR A 215 3.81 -21.93 -8.74
N PHE A 216 3.36 -21.03 -7.88
CA PHE A 216 4.19 -20.34 -6.90
C PHE A 216 3.90 -20.88 -5.50
N HIS A 217 4.95 -20.94 -4.71
CA HIS A 217 4.92 -21.28 -3.29
C HIS A 217 5.59 -20.17 -2.49
N ASN A 218 4.98 -19.78 -1.40
CA ASN A 218 5.54 -18.81 -0.46
C ASN A 218 5.39 -19.32 0.96
N PHE A 219 6.50 -19.47 1.65
CA PHE A 219 6.54 -19.72 3.08
C PHE A 219 7.08 -18.47 3.77
N TYR A 220 6.49 -18.07 4.88
CA TYR A 220 7.02 -17.00 5.68
C TYR A 220 6.92 -17.29 7.17
N ALA A 221 7.89 -16.76 7.91
CA ALA A 221 7.88 -16.71 9.36
C ALA A 221 8.28 -15.30 9.80
N GLY A 222 7.64 -14.79 10.83
CA GLY A 222 7.92 -13.44 11.31
C GLY A 222 7.60 -13.27 12.79
N THR A 223 8.19 -12.24 13.37
CA THR A 223 7.84 -11.78 14.70
C THR A 223 7.91 -10.26 14.74
N LYS A 224 6.98 -9.68 15.46
CA LYS A 224 7.02 -8.27 15.84
C LYS A 224 6.94 -8.20 17.35
N PHE A 225 7.78 -7.38 17.94
CA PHE A 225 7.79 -7.15 19.38
C PHE A 225 7.98 -5.66 19.67
N SER A 226 7.30 -5.17 20.70
CA SER A 226 7.38 -3.79 21.16
C SER A 226 7.52 -3.77 22.68
N LEU A 227 8.37 -2.86 23.16
CA LEU A 227 8.58 -2.62 24.57
C LEU A 227 8.16 -1.21 24.94
N ASN A 228 7.36 -1.12 26.00
CA ASN A 228 7.08 0.15 26.67
C ASN A 228 8.25 0.45 27.62
N ASP A 229 8.47 1.73 27.93
CA ASP A 229 9.45 2.20 28.93
C ASP A 229 10.91 1.75 28.71
N SER A 230 11.32 1.47 27.47
CA SER A 230 12.67 1.11 27.08
C SER A 230 13.19 2.04 25.97
N PHE A 231 14.52 2.17 25.86
CA PHE A 231 15.15 2.82 24.70
C PHE A 231 14.91 2.03 23.40
N PHE A 232 14.75 0.72 23.49
CA PHE A 232 14.29 -0.13 22.39
C PHE A 232 12.76 -0.09 22.35
N LYS A 233 12.17 0.35 21.25
CA LYS A 233 10.71 0.52 21.10
C LYS A 233 10.04 -0.65 20.43
N GLU A 234 10.54 -1.03 19.28
CA GLU A 234 9.97 -2.13 18.50
C GLU A 234 11.02 -2.86 17.66
N GLY A 235 10.76 -4.10 17.34
CA GLY A 235 11.56 -4.88 16.41
C GLY A 235 10.67 -5.72 15.52
N ILE A 236 11.08 -5.84 14.27
CA ILE A 236 10.44 -6.70 13.28
C ILE A 236 11.51 -7.63 12.73
N VAL A 237 11.23 -8.91 12.73
CA VAL A 237 12.04 -9.93 12.05
C VAL A 237 11.12 -10.70 11.11
N LYS A 238 11.52 -10.84 9.85
CA LYS A 238 10.76 -11.59 8.85
C LYS A 238 11.70 -12.44 8.03
N TYR A 239 11.29 -13.64 7.73
CA TYR A 239 11.91 -14.51 6.77
C TYR A 239 10.87 -14.96 5.75
N ASN A 240 11.21 -14.91 4.47
CA ASN A 240 10.39 -15.42 3.38
C ASN A 240 11.24 -16.36 2.53
N ARG A 241 10.66 -17.51 2.17
CA ARG A 241 11.12 -18.38 1.09
C ARG A 241 10.04 -18.44 0.03
N PHE A 242 10.39 -18.01 -1.18
CA PHE A 242 9.55 -18.04 -2.35
C PHE A 242 10.17 -18.95 -3.40
N TRP A 243 9.38 -19.80 -4.05
CA TRP A 243 9.88 -20.71 -5.10
C TRP A 243 8.74 -21.08 -6.05
N ASP A 244 9.12 -21.62 -7.20
CA ASP A 244 8.19 -22.10 -8.21
C ASP A 244 8.51 -23.54 -8.67
N VAL A 245 7.68 -24.07 -9.57
CA VAL A 245 7.84 -25.40 -10.16
C VAL A 245 8.85 -25.43 -11.31
N ARG A 246 9.44 -24.29 -11.68
CA ARG A 246 10.43 -24.14 -12.75
C ARG A 246 11.86 -24.03 -12.24
N GLY A 247 12.09 -24.41 -10.98
CA GLY A 247 13.42 -24.40 -10.37
C GLY A 247 13.88 -23.04 -9.84
N SER A 248 13.02 -22.02 -9.86
CA SER A 248 13.36 -20.71 -9.29
C SER A 248 13.18 -20.70 -7.79
N SER A 249 14.03 -19.99 -7.09
CA SER A 249 13.89 -19.82 -5.64
C SER A 249 14.49 -18.51 -5.15
N GLU A 250 13.89 -17.97 -4.10
CA GLU A 250 14.29 -16.72 -3.45
C GLU A 250 14.14 -16.84 -1.94
N ASN A 251 15.12 -16.33 -1.20
CA ASN A 251 15.08 -16.20 0.25
C ASN A 251 15.30 -14.73 0.60
N ARG A 252 14.45 -14.19 1.49
CA ARG A 252 14.59 -12.85 2.04
C ARG A 252 14.55 -12.88 3.54
N PHE A 253 15.53 -12.24 4.16
CA PHE A 253 15.58 -12.03 5.60
C PHE A 253 15.60 -10.54 5.90
N TYR A 254 14.62 -10.08 6.66
CA TYR A 254 14.43 -8.67 6.96
C TYR A 254 14.36 -8.45 8.46
N VAL A 255 15.19 -7.53 8.97
CA VAL A 255 15.23 -7.13 10.38
C VAL A 255 15.17 -5.62 10.48
N LYS A 256 14.29 -5.11 11.34
CA LYS A 256 14.13 -3.67 11.59
C LYS A 256 13.90 -3.40 13.07
N PRO A 257 14.96 -3.22 13.89
CA PRO A 257 14.85 -2.69 15.24
C PRO A 257 14.70 -1.16 15.21
N SER A 258 13.91 -0.63 16.14
CA SER A 258 13.62 0.79 16.32
C SER A 258 14.01 1.20 17.74
N PHE A 259 14.81 2.24 17.84
CA PHE A 259 15.30 2.79 19.11
C PHE A 259 14.87 4.25 19.27
N GLU A 260 14.67 4.67 20.50
CA GLU A 260 14.38 6.05 20.86
C GLU A 260 15.32 6.49 21.97
N PHE A 261 16.07 7.57 21.74
CA PHE A 261 17.04 8.13 22.66
C PHE A 261 16.67 9.57 23.00
N ASP A 262 16.82 9.94 24.27
CA ASP A 262 16.68 11.31 24.70
C ASP A 262 18.03 12.04 24.59
N VAL A 263 18.13 12.98 23.66
CA VAL A 263 19.30 13.80 23.41
C VAL A 263 18.93 15.28 23.47
N LEU A 264 19.52 16.05 24.34
CA LEU A 264 19.26 17.49 24.50
C LEU A 264 17.76 17.83 24.61
N ASN A 265 17.01 17.09 25.40
CA ASN A 265 15.57 17.21 25.61
C ASN A 265 14.73 16.99 24.33
N LYS A 266 15.28 16.30 23.35
CA LYS A 266 14.58 15.85 22.13
C LYS A 266 14.68 14.34 22.00
N LYS A 267 13.60 13.71 21.53
CA LYS A 267 13.58 12.29 21.24
C LYS A 267 14.08 12.04 19.83
N ILE A 268 15.18 11.32 19.72
CA ILE A 268 15.72 10.85 18.44
C ILE A 268 15.26 9.42 18.24
N LYS A 269 14.43 9.20 17.24
CA LYS A 269 14.04 7.86 16.78
C LYS A 269 15.04 7.40 15.72
N THR A 270 15.64 6.23 15.93
CA THR A 270 16.57 5.64 14.97
C THR A 270 16.12 4.21 14.63
N ASN A 271 15.85 3.97 13.36
CA ASN A 271 15.57 2.63 12.85
C ASN A 271 16.84 2.09 12.19
N PHE A 272 17.20 0.86 12.51
CA PHE A 272 18.17 0.09 11.76
C PHE A 272 17.44 -0.89 10.85
N ILE A 273 18.01 -1.17 9.69
CA ILE A 273 17.43 -2.11 8.72
C ILE A 273 18.55 -3.03 8.26
N VAL A 274 18.26 -4.32 8.25
CA VAL A 274 19.04 -5.32 7.53
C VAL A 274 18.06 -6.04 6.61
N ASP A 275 18.29 -5.94 5.29
CA ASP A 275 17.45 -6.58 4.28
C ASP A 275 18.36 -7.41 3.37
N TYR A 276 18.35 -8.72 3.59
CA TYR A 276 19.09 -9.68 2.78
C TYR A 276 18.14 -10.40 1.83
N LEU A 277 18.45 -10.38 0.55
CA LEU A 277 17.76 -11.08 -0.52
C LEU A 277 18.76 -11.90 -1.30
N ALA A 278 18.45 -13.17 -1.57
CA ALA A 278 19.21 -13.99 -2.52
C ALA A 278 18.28 -14.97 -3.22
N GLY A 279 18.49 -15.13 -4.52
CA GLY A 279 17.68 -16.02 -5.32
C GLY A 279 18.37 -16.45 -6.61
N SER A 280 17.72 -17.38 -7.30
CA SER A 280 18.19 -17.86 -8.60
C SER A 280 17.02 -18.29 -9.47
N PHE A 281 17.19 -18.14 -10.76
CA PHE A 281 16.37 -18.76 -11.81
C PHE A 281 17.22 -19.84 -12.49
N GLU A 282 16.59 -20.96 -12.80
CA GLU A 282 17.28 -22.12 -13.38
C GLU A 282 17.99 -21.75 -14.69
N LYS A 283 17.35 -20.89 -15.49
CA LYS A 283 17.86 -20.43 -16.78
C LYS A 283 17.46 -19.00 -17.10
N ASP A 284 18.16 -18.42 -18.02
CA ASP A 284 17.84 -17.17 -18.70
C ASP A 284 16.74 -17.39 -19.75
N PHE A 285 16.11 -16.32 -20.23
CA PHE A 285 15.02 -16.41 -21.21
C PHE A 285 15.46 -17.00 -22.55
N PHE A 286 16.66 -16.70 -23.03
CA PHE A 286 17.17 -17.11 -24.32
C PHE A 286 18.21 -18.23 -24.24
N THR A 287 18.83 -18.43 -23.08
CA THR A 287 19.92 -19.37 -22.86
C THR A 287 19.63 -20.34 -21.72
N THR A 288 20.48 -21.34 -21.56
CA THR A 288 20.42 -22.28 -20.43
C THR A 288 21.24 -21.82 -19.22
N ASN A 289 21.75 -20.57 -19.23
CA ASN A 289 22.56 -20.04 -18.15
C ASN A 289 21.70 -19.73 -16.93
N THR A 290 22.10 -20.20 -15.78
CA THR A 290 21.46 -19.86 -14.51
C THR A 290 21.62 -18.37 -14.20
N ILE A 291 20.54 -17.69 -13.84
CA ILE A 291 20.56 -16.33 -13.33
C ILE A 291 20.64 -16.42 -11.80
N LYS A 292 21.61 -15.73 -11.20
CA LYS A 292 21.71 -15.57 -9.75
C LYS A 292 21.66 -14.09 -9.40
N TYR A 293 21.05 -13.78 -8.29
CA TYR A 293 21.00 -12.42 -7.73
C TYR A 293 21.06 -12.48 -6.21
N GLY A 294 21.66 -11.44 -5.63
CA GLY A 294 21.78 -11.34 -4.18
C GLY A 294 22.12 -9.92 -3.75
N TYR A 295 21.39 -9.41 -2.76
CA TYR A 295 21.59 -8.07 -2.20
C TYR A 295 21.56 -8.12 -0.68
N THR A 296 22.47 -7.38 -0.05
CA THR A 296 22.46 -7.13 1.38
C THR A 296 22.45 -5.63 1.63
N ASN A 297 21.36 -5.13 2.19
CA ASN A 297 21.16 -3.72 2.45
C ASN A 297 21.20 -3.46 3.96
N PHE A 298 22.11 -2.61 4.40
CA PHE A 298 22.19 -2.09 5.76
C PHE A 298 21.69 -0.66 5.77
N GLY A 299 20.63 -0.38 6.51
CA GLY A 299 20.02 0.94 6.61
C GLY A 299 20.07 1.50 8.03
N VAL A 300 20.27 2.81 8.14
CA VAL A 300 20.15 3.56 9.40
C VAL A 300 19.32 4.81 9.13
N HIS A 301 18.22 4.98 9.88
CA HIS A 301 17.27 6.08 9.71
C HIS A 301 17.09 6.86 11.02
N PRO A 302 17.99 7.79 11.36
CA PRO A 302 17.77 8.72 12.46
C PRO A 302 16.75 9.78 12.07
N SER A 303 15.84 10.12 13.00
CA SER A 303 14.87 11.20 12.83
C SER A 303 14.51 11.85 14.15
N VAL A 304 14.12 13.13 14.08
CA VAL A 304 13.67 13.93 15.22
C VAL A 304 12.32 14.55 14.88
N VAL A 305 11.35 14.35 15.75
CA VAL A 305 10.03 14.99 15.64
C VAL A 305 10.00 16.21 16.54
N ILE A 306 9.63 17.34 15.95
CA ILE A 306 9.46 18.62 16.63
C ILE A 306 8.01 19.03 16.50
N ASN A 307 7.27 19.02 17.60
CA ASN A 307 5.88 19.46 17.67
C ASN A 307 5.79 20.79 18.39
N LYS A 308 5.05 21.73 17.86
CA LYS A 308 4.78 23.02 18.49
C LYS A 308 3.42 23.54 18.04
N ASN A 309 2.45 23.64 18.96
CA ASN A 309 1.08 24.12 18.71
C ASN A 309 0.47 23.48 17.43
N ASP A 310 0.37 24.28 16.35
CA ASP A 310 -0.31 23.90 15.11
C ASP A 310 0.61 23.26 14.08
N TRP A 311 1.89 23.12 14.34
CA TRP A 311 2.81 22.50 13.39
C TRP A 311 3.63 21.34 13.99
N SER A 312 3.89 20.37 13.14
CA SER A 312 4.75 19.23 13.42
C SER A 312 5.74 19.08 12.29
N VAL A 313 7.01 18.91 12.62
CA VAL A 313 8.07 18.65 11.64
C VAL A 313 8.86 17.43 12.09
N ASN A 314 9.01 16.47 11.21
CA ASN A 314 9.93 15.36 11.35
C ASN A 314 11.12 15.60 10.42
N VAL A 315 12.32 15.65 10.97
CA VAL A 315 13.56 15.82 10.22
C VAL A 315 14.43 14.60 10.44
N GLY A 316 14.79 13.94 9.37
CA GLY A 316 15.63 12.76 9.39
C GLY A 316 16.38 12.57 8.08
N ALA A 317 17.18 11.53 8.05
CA ALA A 317 17.83 11.02 6.86
C ALA A 317 17.83 9.49 6.90
N ALA A 318 17.83 8.86 5.74
CA ALA A 318 18.03 7.42 5.62
C ALA A 318 19.35 7.17 4.89
N VAL A 319 20.24 6.40 5.50
CA VAL A 319 21.52 6.01 4.92
C VAL A 319 21.51 4.52 4.72
N PHE A 320 21.76 4.07 3.48
CA PHE A 320 21.87 2.66 3.14
C PHE A 320 23.24 2.34 2.57
N TYR A 321 23.83 1.26 3.04
CA TYR A 321 24.95 0.60 2.41
C TYR A 321 24.45 -0.70 1.79
N SER A 322 24.47 -0.76 0.46
CA SER A 322 23.98 -1.90 -0.33
C SER A 322 25.15 -2.64 -0.93
N ILE A 323 25.13 -3.96 -0.77
CA ILE A 323 26.12 -4.91 -1.31
C ILE A 323 25.39 -5.76 -2.35
N ASP A 324 25.85 -5.73 -3.59
CA ASP A 324 25.50 -6.71 -4.63
C ASP A 324 26.42 -7.93 -4.44
N ASN A 325 25.87 -8.99 -3.88
CA ASN A 325 26.65 -10.17 -3.48
C ASN A 325 27.19 -10.96 -4.67
N GLU A 326 26.49 -10.92 -5.82
CA GLU A 326 26.90 -11.66 -7.02
C GLU A 326 27.97 -10.90 -7.82
N ASN A 327 27.84 -9.57 -7.93
CA ASN A 327 28.75 -8.75 -8.69
C ASN A 327 29.86 -8.08 -7.85
N SER A 328 29.85 -8.31 -6.52
CA SER A 328 30.79 -7.70 -5.56
C SER A 328 30.86 -6.17 -5.67
N LYS A 329 29.72 -5.53 -5.95
CA LYS A 329 29.61 -4.07 -6.06
C LYS A 329 28.92 -3.52 -4.83
N ASN A 330 29.50 -2.47 -4.26
CA ASN A 330 28.96 -1.81 -3.07
C ASN A 330 28.59 -0.37 -3.40
N LYS A 331 27.48 0.09 -2.85
CA LYS A 331 27.03 1.48 -3.05
C LYS A 331 26.43 2.05 -1.77
N LEU A 332 26.78 3.30 -1.49
CA LEU A 332 26.20 4.08 -0.41
C LEU A 332 25.10 4.98 -0.98
N PHE A 333 23.94 4.98 -0.30
CA PHE A 333 22.81 5.82 -0.63
C PHE A 333 22.44 6.69 0.57
N VAL A 334 22.05 7.93 0.30
CA VAL A 334 21.60 8.87 1.34
C VAL A 334 20.31 9.52 0.85
N TYR A 335 19.27 9.43 1.68
CA TYR A 335 17.94 9.92 1.34
C TYR A 335 17.44 10.94 2.35
N PRO A 336 16.72 11.98 1.89
CA PRO A 336 15.97 12.85 2.79
C PRO A 336 14.83 12.08 3.46
N GLN A 337 14.51 12.45 4.70
CA GLN A 337 13.36 11.95 5.46
C GLN A 337 12.74 13.13 6.20
N ILE A 338 12.10 14.04 5.47
CA ILE A 338 11.60 15.30 5.99
C ILE A 338 10.10 15.38 5.73
N ASN A 339 9.34 15.55 6.79
CA ASN A 339 7.89 15.75 6.74
C ASN A 339 7.49 16.91 7.63
N ALA A 340 6.62 17.77 7.14
CA ALA A 340 6.08 18.88 7.91
C ALA A 340 4.57 18.95 7.72
N SER A 341 3.86 19.32 8.77
CA SER A 341 2.44 19.60 8.73
C SER A 341 2.10 20.84 9.55
N LEU A 342 1.14 21.64 9.06
CA LEU A 342 0.67 22.85 9.70
C LEU A 342 -0.86 22.87 9.70
N LYS A 343 -1.48 23.01 10.85
CA LYS A 343 -2.92 23.27 10.97
C LYS A 343 -3.18 24.73 10.62
N VAL A 344 -3.67 24.98 9.40
CA VAL A 344 -3.96 26.34 8.91
C VAL A 344 -5.30 26.83 9.46
N VAL A 345 -6.32 25.96 9.48
CA VAL A 345 -7.63 26.24 10.05
C VAL A 345 -8.07 25.01 10.86
N GLY A 346 -7.51 24.86 12.05
CA GLY A 346 -7.82 23.72 12.92
C GLY A 346 -7.74 22.36 12.18
N ASP A 347 -8.78 21.54 12.30
CA ASP A 347 -8.89 20.27 11.58
C ASP A 347 -9.55 20.41 10.18
N PHE A 348 -10.00 21.62 9.82
CA PHE A 348 -10.62 21.86 8.51
C PHE A 348 -9.60 21.96 7.38
N MET A 349 -8.41 22.48 7.66
CA MET A 349 -7.36 22.63 6.67
C MET A 349 -5.98 22.45 7.30
N ILE A 350 -5.34 21.35 6.96
CA ILE A 350 -3.98 21.01 7.36
C ILE A 350 -3.13 20.98 6.09
N PHE A 351 -2.19 21.90 5.99
CA PHE A 351 -1.15 21.85 4.97
C PHE A 351 -0.10 20.84 5.40
N TYR A 352 0.39 20.03 4.45
CA TYR A 352 1.51 19.15 4.69
C TYR A 352 2.46 19.11 3.49
N THR A 353 3.73 18.92 3.77
CA THR A 353 4.78 18.85 2.74
C THR A 353 5.91 17.96 3.23
N GLY A 354 6.71 17.48 2.30
CA GLY A 354 7.86 16.65 2.65
C GLY A 354 8.76 16.31 1.47
N ALA A 355 9.86 15.69 1.80
CA ALA A 355 10.80 15.08 0.87
C ALA A 355 11.28 13.76 1.46
N GLU A 356 11.01 12.66 0.78
CA GLU A 356 11.34 11.31 1.22
C GLU A 356 12.01 10.53 0.11
N GLY A 357 12.97 9.68 0.46
CA GLY A 357 13.59 8.74 -0.46
C GLY A 357 13.81 7.39 0.21
N SER A 358 14.04 6.36 -0.58
CA SER A 358 14.25 4.98 -0.10
C SER A 358 15.05 4.15 -1.08
N LEU A 359 15.68 3.10 -0.58
CA LEU A 359 16.19 2.00 -1.38
C LEU A 359 15.14 0.88 -1.32
N ASP A 360 14.44 0.67 -2.44
CA ASP A 360 13.36 -0.31 -2.51
C ASP A 360 13.92 -1.62 -3.10
N GLN A 361 14.00 -2.67 -2.28
CA GLN A 361 14.48 -3.99 -2.68
C GLN A 361 13.39 -4.73 -3.44
N ASN A 362 13.50 -4.77 -4.76
CA ASN A 362 12.65 -5.59 -5.62
C ASN A 362 12.93 -7.09 -5.40
N SER A 363 11.92 -7.93 -5.57
CA SER A 363 12.03 -9.37 -5.38
C SER A 363 11.18 -10.14 -6.41
N TYR A 364 11.53 -11.38 -6.67
CA TYR A 364 10.72 -12.26 -7.53
C TYR A 364 9.31 -12.43 -6.98
N ARG A 365 9.20 -12.61 -5.67
CA ARG A 365 7.92 -12.70 -4.98
C ARG A 365 7.06 -11.44 -5.17
N ASP A 366 7.64 -10.26 -5.03
CA ASP A 366 6.89 -9.01 -5.14
C ASP A 366 6.44 -8.77 -6.58
N PHE A 367 7.29 -9.06 -7.57
CA PHE A 367 6.93 -9.00 -8.99
C PHE A 367 5.84 -10.02 -9.37
N SER A 368 5.91 -11.26 -8.87
CA SER A 368 4.89 -12.28 -9.12
C SER A 368 3.53 -11.92 -8.48
N ASN A 369 3.52 -11.23 -7.36
CA ASN A 369 2.29 -10.74 -6.74
C ASN A 369 1.65 -9.58 -7.51
N GLU A 370 2.45 -8.72 -8.14
CA GLU A 370 1.97 -7.62 -8.97
C GLU A 370 1.51 -8.12 -10.34
N ASN A 371 2.34 -8.93 -10.99
CA ASN A 371 2.05 -9.58 -12.26
C ASN A 371 2.30 -11.09 -12.17
N PRO A 372 1.26 -11.93 -12.01
CA PRO A 372 1.44 -13.38 -11.90
C PRO A 372 1.91 -14.06 -13.19
N TYR A 373 1.99 -13.32 -14.28
CA TYR A 373 2.40 -13.81 -15.60
C TYR A 373 3.87 -13.53 -15.92
N VAL A 374 4.67 -13.09 -14.94
CA VAL A 374 6.12 -12.94 -15.12
C VAL A 374 6.78 -14.28 -15.45
N SER A 375 7.80 -14.25 -16.30
CA SER A 375 8.62 -15.42 -16.58
C SER A 375 9.58 -15.71 -15.41
N PRO A 376 9.96 -16.98 -15.19
CA PRO A 376 10.95 -17.33 -14.17
C PRO A 376 12.39 -17.08 -14.68
N THR A 377 12.66 -15.88 -15.21
CA THR A 377 13.92 -15.50 -15.88
C THR A 377 14.22 -14.00 -15.68
N LEU A 378 13.75 -13.43 -14.54
CA LEU A 378 13.82 -11.99 -14.31
C LEU A 378 15.23 -11.53 -13.92
N SER A 379 15.55 -10.31 -14.29
CA SER A 379 16.62 -9.56 -13.65
C SER A 379 16.06 -8.90 -12.38
N ILE A 380 16.68 -9.16 -11.23
CA ILE A 380 16.26 -8.58 -9.94
C ILE A 380 17.33 -7.58 -9.48
N ALA A 381 16.93 -6.34 -9.29
CA ALA A 381 17.80 -5.27 -8.77
C ALA A 381 16.98 -4.28 -7.94
N PRO A 382 17.57 -3.59 -6.95
CA PRO A 382 16.86 -2.60 -6.17
C PRO A 382 16.57 -1.32 -6.96
N THR A 383 15.48 -0.64 -6.64
CA THR A 383 15.13 0.68 -7.14
C THR A 383 15.63 1.75 -6.15
N ASP A 384 16.42 2.71 -6.65
CA ASP A 384 16.91 3.87 -5.91
C ASP A 384 15.91 5.03 -6.06
N LYS A 385 14.95 5.13 -5.15
CA LYS A 385 14.03 6.26 -5.06
C LYS A 385 14.75 7.43 -4.40
N GLN A 386 15.38 8.28 -5.20
CA GLN A 386 16.24 9.34 -4.71
C GLN A 386 15.47 10.36 -3.89
N TYR A 387 14.29 10.74 -4.35
CA TYR A 387 13.35 11.59 -3.63
C TYR A 387 11.94 11.52 -4.19
N ASP A 388 10.98 11.73 -3.32
CA ASP A 388 9.58 12.08 -3.56
C ASP A 388 9.31 13.39 -2.80
N ILE A 389 9.25 14.51 -3.51
CA ILE A 389 8.95 15.83 -2.95
C ILE A 389 7.48 16.08 -3.13
N PHE A 390 6.78 16.39 -2.07
CA PHE A 390 5.34 16.56 -2.12
C PHE A 390 4.83 17.73 -1.27
N ALA A 391 3.67 18.23 -1.67
CA ALA A 391 2.87 19.16 -0.89
C ALA A 391 1.40 18.80 -1.04
N GLY A 392 0.62 19.04 0.00
CA GLY A 392 -0.80 18.72 0.00
C GLY A 392 -1.61 19.47 1.04
N LEU A 393 -2.92 19.34 0.90
CA LEU A 393 -3.92 19.83 1.83
C LEU A 393 -4.83 18.69 2.22
N LYS A 394 -5.06 18.51 3.51
CA LYS A 394 -6.03 17.54 4.02
C LYS A 394 -6.85 18.16 5.14
N GLY A 395 -8.04 17.62 5.37
CA GLY A 395 -8.88 18.11 6.43
C GLY A 395 -10.32 17.66 6.31
N LYS A 396 -11.19 18.35 7.03
CA LYS A 396 -12.64 18.12 7.02
C LYS A 396 -13.34 19.29 6.34
N LEU A 397 -14.16 19.03 5.31
CA LEU A 397 -15.06 20.03 4.73
C LEU A 397 -16.29 20.23 5.61
N ALA A 398 -16.70 19.18 6.31
CA ALA A 398 -17.77 19.15 7.30
C ALA A 398 -17.49 18.03 8.31
N SER A 399 -18.29 17.91 9.36
CA SER A 399 -18.13 16.85 10.37
C SER A 399 -18.13 15.43 9.78
N ALA A 400 -18.78 15.25 8.63
CA ALA A 400 -18.95 13.95 7.97
C ALA A 400 -18.17 13.83 6.64
N VAL A 401 -17.40 14.85 6.23
CA VAL A 401 -16.71 14.86 4.93
C VAL A 401 -15.26 15.23 5.14
N SER A 402 -14.36 14.36 4.73
CA SER A 402 -12.91 14.59 4.74
C SER A 402 -12.33 14.57 3.32
N TYR A 403 -11.25 15.29 3.14
CA TYR A 403 -10.54 15.37 1.87
C TYR A 403 -9.04 15.29 2.05
N ASN A 404 -8.35 14.86 1.00
CA ASN A 404 -6.90 14.91 0.87
C ASN A 404 -6.52 15.18 -0.58
N ILE A 405 -5.70 16.19 -0.81
CA ILE A 405 -5.18 16.55 -2.13
C ILE A 405 -3.66 16.64 -2.01
N ARG A 406 -2.94 15.98 -2.90
CA ARG A 406 -1.47 15.95 -2.91
C ARG A 406 -0.93 16.09 -4.31
N GLY A 407 0.05 16.98 -4.49
CA GLY A 407 0.94 16.99 -5.62
C GLY A 407 2.30 16.47 -5.23
N SER A 408 2.96 15.69 -6.09
CA SER A 408 4.31 15.18 -5.83
C SER A 408 5.16 15.09 -7.09
N PHE A 409 6.48 15.20 -6.89
CA PHE A 409 7.50 15.01 -7.90
C PHE A 409 8.49 13.98 -7.37
N GLN A 410 8.60 12.88 -8.09
CA GLN A 410 9.41 11.72 -7.72
C GLN A 410 10.53 11.51 -8.75
N ASN A 411 11.72 11.15 -8.28
CA ASN A 411 12.83 10.72 -9.10
C ASN A 411 13.32 9.36 -8.62
N GLU A 412 13.24 8.38 -9.51
CA GLU A 412 13.65 7.00 -9.25
C GLU A 412 14.74 6.61 -10.24
N LYS A 413 15.83 6.02 -9.76
CA LYS A 413 16.80 5.34 -10.60
C LYS A 413 16.56 3.85 -10.54
N ASN A 414 16.78 3.22 -11.66
CA ASN A 414 16.61 1.78 -11.78
C ASN A 414 15.19 1.35 -11.37
N LYS A 415 14.18 2.06 -11.88
CA LYS A 415 12.75 1.72 -11.69
C LYS A 415 12.42 0.48 -12.49
N ALA A 416 11.85 -0.53 -11.82
CA ALA A 416 11.36 -1.74 -12.49
C ALA A 416 10.08 -1.45 -13.27
N LEU A 417 10.03 -1.90 -14.53
CA LEU A 417 8.88 -1.83 -15.43
C LEU A 417 8.63 -3.21 -16.01
N PHE A 418 7.38 -3.64 -16.06
CA PHE A 418 7.00 -4.89 -16.72
C PHE A 418 6.91 -4.70 -18.21
N LEU A 419 7.43 -5.68 -18.96
CA LEU A 419 7.44 -5.67 -20.40
C LEU A 419 7.07 -7.05 -20.93
N ASN A 420 6.19 -7.12 -21.93
CA ASN A 420 5.84 -8.39 -22.55
C ASN A 420 7.07 -9.00 -23.23
N ASN A 421 7.29 -10.29 -23.03
CA ASN A 421 8.38 -11.04 -23.64
C ASN A 421 8.08 -11.36 -25.10
N GLU A 422 9.11 -11.44 -25.93
CA GLU A 422 8.97 -11.92 -27.30
C GLU A 422 8.78 -13.44 -27.39
N PHE A 423 8.34 -13.93 -28.54
CA PHE A 423 8.34 -15.36 -28.81
C PHE A 423 9.75 -15.87 -29.06
N ASN A 424 10.22 -16.82 -28.24
CA ASN A 424 11.55 -17.43 -28.41
C ASN A 424 11.50 -18.59 -29.39
N MET A 425 11.63 -18.31 -30.69
CA MET A 425 11.62 -19.34 -31.74
C MET A 425 12.93 -20.14 -31.86
N PHE A 426 13.98 -19.73 -31.19
CA PHE A 426 15.29 -20.40 -31.28
C PHE A 426 15.51 -21.44 -30.17
N ALA A 427 14.59 -21.55 -29.20
CA ALA A 427 14.70 -22.53 -28.13
C ALA A 427 14.52 -23.94 -28.71
N ILE A 428 15.48 -24.82 -28.44
CA ILE A 428 15.44 -26.23 -28.84
C ILE A 428 14.25 -26.95 -28.14
N ASN A 429 13.98 -26.56 -26.90
CA ASN A 429 12.80 -26.96 -26.12
C ASN A 429 12.14 -25.69 -25.60
N THR A 430 11.15 -25.18 -26.31
CA THR A 430 10.44 -23.96 -25.94
C THR A 430 9.62 -24.19 -24.67
N GLU A 431 9.89 -23.40 -23.65
CA GLU A 431 9.13 -23.43 -22.40
C GLU A 431 7.78 -22.73 -22.59
N SER A 432 6.79 -23.11 -21.79
CA SER A 432 5.42 -22.62 -21.93
C SER A 432 5.27 -21.10 -21.68
N TYR A 433 6.24 -20.42 -21.12
CA TYR A 433 6.30 -18.97 -20.96
C TYR A 433 7.07 -18.24 -22.08
N GLN A 434 7.59 -18.95 -23.09
CA GLN A 434 8.41 -18.38 -24.17
C GLN A 434 7.63 -18.15 -25.48
N PHE A 435 6.29 -18.18 -25.42
CA PHE A 435 5.42 -17.99 -26.60
C PHE A 435 4.88 -16.55 -26.73
N GLY A 436 5.58 -15.54 -26.19
CA GLY A 436 5.08 -14.16 -26.13
C GLY A 436 3.95 -13.97 -25.12
N ASN A 437 3.80 -14.90 -24.21
CA ASN A 437 2.73 -15.00 -23.21
C ASN A 437 3.22 -14.84 -21.77
N SER A 438 4.30 -14.16 -21.57
CA SER A 438 4.84 -13.87 -20.25
C SER A 438 5.48 -12.48 -20.21
N PHE A 439 5.88 -12.04 -19.02
CA PHE A 439 6.47 -10.72 -18.81
C PHE A 439 7.87 -10.83 -18.23
N GLY A 440 8.76 -10.02 -18.74
CA GLY A 440 10.05 -9.69 -18.15
C GLY A 440 9.97 -8.41 -17.32
N VAL A 441 11.09 -8.05 -16.73
CA VAL A 441 11.29 -6.77 -16.04
C VAL A 441 12.48 -6.06 -16.66
N VAL A 442 12.25 -4.81 -17.08
CA VAL A 442 13.29 -3.87 -17.51
C VAL A 442 13.42 -2.75 -16.50
N TYR A 443 14.57 -2.12 -16.47
CA TYR A 443 14.85 -1.04 -15.52
C TYR A 443 15.14 0.25 -16.26
N ASP A 444 14.68 1.37 -15.69
CA ASP A 444 14.94 2.70 -16.24
C ASP A 444 15.02 3.76 -15.13
N ASP A 445 15.71 4.85 -15.43
CA ASP A 445 15.67 6.06 -14.62
C ASP A 445 14.40 6.86 -14.96
N MET A 446 13.54 7.10 -13.98
CA MET A 446 12.22 7.66 -14.22
C MET A 446 11.91 8.86 -13.31
N LYS A 447 11.32 9.91 -13.90
CA LYS A 447 10.72 11.02 -13.18
C LYS A 447 9.20 10.94 -13.28
N THR A 448 8.53 11.15 -12.16
CA THR A 448 7.07 11.10 -12.10
C THR A 448 6.52 12.37 -11.45
N VAL A 449 5.63 13.07 -12.15
CA VAL A 449 4.74 14.08 -11.55
C VAL A 449 3.41 13.42 -11.26
N ARG A 450 2.94 13.54 -10.01
CA ARG A 450 1.70 12.89 -9.58
C ARG A 450 0.78 13.88 -8.87
N PHE A 451 -0.50 13.83 -9.21
CA PHE A 451 -1.58 14.50 -8.49
C PHE A 451 -2.52 13.44 -7.94
N PHE A 452 -2.78 13.50 -6.65
CA PHE A 452 -3.70 12.62 -5.94
C PHE A 452 -4.80 13.44 -5.30
N GLY A 453 -6.03 12.97 -5.39
CA GLY A 453 -7.19 13.53 -4.71
C GLY A 453 -8.03 12.43 -4.09
N GLU A 454 -8.54 12.68 -2.88
CA GLU A 454 -9.42 11.78 -2.14
C GLU A 454 -10.51 12.58 -1.43
N LEU A 455 -11.73 12.05 -1.46
CA LEU A 455 -12.88 12.56 -0.71
C LEU A 455 -13.60 11.37 -0.06
N ASN A 456 -13.79 11.44 1.26
CA ASN A 456 -14.55 10.48 2.03
C ASN A 456 -15.70 11.18 2.72
N ALA A 457 -16.91 10.63 2.61
CA ALA A 457 -18.13 11.19 3.15
C ALA A 457 -18.97 10.14 3.88
N ASP A 458 -19.22 10.36 5.17
CA ASP A 458 -20.13 9.59 6.00
C ASP A 458 -21.46 10.35 6.12
N PHE A 459 -22.30 10.30 5.08
CA PHE A 459 -23.57 11.04 5.04
C PHE A 459 -24.51 10.70 6.20
N SER A 460 -24.38 9.50 6.72
CA SER A 460 -25.09 9.05 7.91
C SER A 460 -24.43 7.77 8.45
N LYS A 461 -24.88 7.28 9.62
CA LYS A 461 -24.52 5.93 10.12
C LYS A 461 -24.89 4.79 9.14
N LYS A 462 -25.62 5.10 8.05
CA LYS A 462 -26.11 4.13 7.08
C LYS A 462 -25.42 4.21 5.72
N ILE A 463 -24.80 5.34 5.37
CA ILE A 463 -24.25 5.58 4.04
C ILE A 463 -22.86 6.16 4.20
N SER A 464 -21.86 5.45 3.70
CA SER A 464 -20.51 5.96 3.52
C SER A 464 -20.11 5.89 2.06
N PHE A 465 -19.44 6.93 1.58
CA PHE A 465 -18.95 7.08 0.21
C PHE A 465 -17.50 7.53 0.22
N GLY A 466 -16.68 6.92 -0.62
CA GLY A 466 -15.31 7.34 -0.86
C GLY A 466 -15.02 7.40 -2.35
N ILE A 467 -14.27 8.39 -2.76
CA ILE A 467 -13.70 8.49 -4.11
C ILE A 467 -12.26 8.95 -4.01
N ASN A 468 -11.38 8.34 -4.77
CA ASN A 468 -10.02 8.79 -4.94
C ASN A 468 -9.60 8.73 -6.40
N GLY A 469 -8.61 9.53 -6.74
CA GLY A 469 -8.04 9.56 -8.08
C GLY A 469 -6.57 9.91 -8.05
N THR A 470 -5.83 9.30 -8.95
CA THR A 470 -4.42 9.59 -9.20
C THR A 470 -4.24 9.91 -10.68
N PHE A 471 -3.59 11.02 -10.95
CA PHE A 471 -3.07 11.38 -12.26
C PHE A 471 -1.55 11.40 -12.18
N SER A 472 -0.88 10.72 -13.11
CA SER A 472 0.58 10.61 -13.17
C SER A 472 1.08 10.93 -14.57
N SER A 473 2.17 11.69 -14.65
CA SER A 473 2.94 11.92 -15.87
C SER A 473 4.34 11.37 -15.66
N TYR A 474 4.78 10.53 -16.57
CA TYR A 474 6.04 9.81 -16.48
C TYR A 474 7.02 10.33 -17.52
N SER A 475 8.29 10.37 -17.19
CA SER A 475 9.39 10.65 -18.10
C SER A 475 10.49 9.62 -17.85
N THR A 476 10.69 8.76 -18.81
CA THR A 476 11.70 7.70 -18.87
C THR A 476 13.00 8.23 -19.45
N TYR A 477 14.11 7.54 -19.25
CA TYR A 477 15.43 7.93 -19.76
C TYR A 477 15.87 7.06 -20.96
N ASP A 478 15.88 5.73 -20.80
CA ASP A 478 16.31 4.77 -21.83
C ASP A 478 15.11 4.10 -22.52
N GLN A 479 14.00 3.88 -21.79
CA GLN A 479 12.80 3.27 -22.34
C GLN A 479 11.96 4.29 -23.10
N GLU A 480 11.36 3.90 -24.22
CA GLU A 480 10.47 4.76 -25.00
C GLU A 480 9.21 5.17 -24.23
N GLU A 481 8.73 4.28 -23.35
CA GLU A 481 7.49 4.48 -22.61
C GLU A 481 7.61 3.98 -21.17
N ALA A 482 6.76 4.51 -20.30
CA ALA A 482 6.59 3.99 -18.94
C ALA A 482 5.69 2.74 -18.97
N TRP A 483 6.28 1.61 -19.37
CA TRP A 483 5.57 0.38 -19.69
C TRP A 483 4.62 -0.07 -18.59
N ASN A 484 3.38 -0.37 -18.99
CA ASN A 484 2.29 -0.85 -18.14
C ASN A 484 1.84 0.10 -17.01
N LEU A 485 2.36 1.33 -16.95
CA LEU A 485 1.95 2.33 -15.96
C LEU A 485 0.82 3.21 -16.50
N PRO A 486 -0.37 3.23 -15.84
CA PRO A 486 -1.48 4.08 -16.26
C PRO A 486 -1.27 5.53 -15.82
N ALA A 487 -1.58 6.48 -16.72
CA ALA A 487 -1.56 7.90 -16.39
C ALA A 487 -2.71 8.31 -15.45
N ILE A 488 -3.86 7.60 -15.50
CA ILE A 488 -5.05 7.92 -14.71
C ILE A 488 -5.54 6.66 -14.01
N GLN A 489 -5.81 6.77 -12.73
CA GLN A 489 -6.50 5.75 -11.93
C GLN A 489 -7.56 6.43 -11.06
N LEU A 490 -8.80 5.93 -11.11
CA LEU A 490 -9.89 6.38 -10.27
C LEU A 490 -10.50 5.18 -9.54
N ALA A 491 -10.86 5.36 -8.30
CA ALA A 491 -11.59 4.36 -7.53
C ALA A 491 -12.68 5.02 -6.69
N SER A 492 -13.84 4.37 -6.60
CA SER A 492 -14.97 4.83 -5.78
C SER A 492 -15.56 3.64 -5.04
N ASN A 493 -15.93 3.85 -3.81
CA ASN A 493 -16.61 2.89 -2.97
C ASN A 493 -17.85 3.50 -2.33
N LEU A 494 -18.93 2.76 -2.32
CA LEU A 494 -20.19 3.12 -1.68
C LEU A 494 -20.63 1.97 -0.77
N ASN A 495 -20.90 2.27 0.49
CA ASN A 495 -21.50 1.31 1.41
C ASN A 495 -22.83 1.85 1.93
N VAL A 496 -23.88 1.02 1.87
CA VAL A 496 -25.23 1.38 2.26
C VAL A 496 -25.81 0.33 3.18
N ARG A 497 -26.20 0.74 4.39
CA ARG A 497 -27.02 -0.07 5.29
C ARG A 497 -28.50 0.22 5.02
N ILE A 498 -29.13 -0.57 4.14
CA ILE A 498 -30.50 -0.35 3.67
C ILE A 498 -31.48 -0.50 4.84
N THR A 499 -31.33 -1.58 5.61
CA THR A 499 -32.10 -1.85 6.82
C THR A 499 -31.20 -2.40 7.93
N LYS A 500 -31.74 -2.81 9.08
CA LYS A 500 -30.97 -3.54 10.10
C LYS A 500 -30.43 -4.89 9.59
N LYS A 501 -31.07 -5.49 8.58
CA LYS A 501 -30.72 -6.80 8.02
C LYS A 501 -30.03 -6.74 6.66
N TRP A 502 -30.37 -5.74 5.82
CA TRP A 502 -29.85 -5.63 4.47
C TRP A 502 -28.77 -4.56 4.37
N TYR A 503 -27.68 -4.90 3.73
CA TYR A 503 -26.63 -3.96 3.35
C TYR A 503 -26.17 -4.22 1.92
N ALA A 504 -25.64 -3.20 1.28
CA ALA A 504 -25.06 -3.28 -0.05
C ALA A 504 -23.78 -2.45 -0.10
N GLY A 505 -22.83 -2.89 -0.91
CA GLY A 505 -21.63 -2.15 -1.22
C GLY A 505 -21.37 -2.17 -2.72
N ALA A 506 -20.88 -1.07 -3.27
CA ALA A 506 -20.48 -0.97 -4.65
C ALA A 506 -19.05 -0.42 -4.73
N ASN A 507 -18.23 -0.99 -5.62
CA ASN A 507 -16.91 -0.50 -5.94
C ASN A 507 -16.82 -0.31 -7.46
N VAL A 508 -16.35 0.85 -7.87
CA VAL A 508 -16.12 1.16 -9.28
C VAL A 508 -14.69 1.66 -9.40
N PHE A 509 -13.94 1.14 -10.35
CA PHE A 509 -12.62 1.65 -10.66
C PHE A 509 -12.43 1.84 -12.16
N PHE A 510 -11.64 2.82 -12.48
CA PHE A 510 -11.21 3.17 -13.82
C PHE A 510 -9.70 3.14 -13.88
N VAL A 511 -9.16 2.48 -14.89
CA VAL A 511 -7.73 2.48 -15.20
C VAL A 511 -7.57 3.05 -16.61
N GLY A 512 -6.77 4.08 -16.72
CA GLY A 512 -6.44 4.73 -17.98
C GLY A 512 -5.66 3.81 -18.92
N GLU A 513 -5.44 4.31 -20.09
CA GLU A 513 -4.65 3.66 -21.13
C GLU A 513 -3.22 3.39 -20.63
N ARG A 514 -2.66 2.25 -21.05
CA ARG A 514 -1.28 1.83 -20.75
C ARG A 514 -0.63 1.35 -22.05
N LYS A 515 0.67 1.29 -22.05
CA LYS A 515 1.47 0.87 -23.20
C LYS A 515 2.31 -0.34 -22.85
N ASP A 516 2.48 -1.23 -23.82
CA ASP A 516 3.35 -2.40 -23.75
C ASP A 516 4.01 -2.64 -25.10
N ILE A 517 4.86 -3.64 -25.23
CA ILE A 517 5.47 -4.03 -26.50
C ILE A 517 4.77 -5.28 -27.05
N VAL A 518 4.46 -5.24 -28.35
CA VAL A 518 4.10 -6.41 -29.16
C VAL A 518 5.20 -6.66 -30.20
N TYR A 519 5.52 -7.91 -30.43
CA TYR A 519 6.52 -8.30 -31.42
C TYR A 519 5.83 -8.77 -32.70
N ILE A 520 5.97 -8.00 -33.78
CA ILE A 520 5.32 -8.26 -35.07
C ILE A 520 6.32 -8.93 -36.01
N GLN A 521 5.89 -10.05 -36.62
CA GLN A 521 6.70 -10.74 -37.60
C GLN A 521 6.86 -9.90 -38.88
N SER A 522 8.09 -9.80 -39.39
CA SER A 522 8.36 -9.15 -40.68
C SER A 522 7.59 -9.80 -41.81
N LEU A 523 6.97 -8.99 -42.66
CA LEU A 523 6.31 -9.43 -43.89
C LEU A 523 7.30 -9.94 -44.95
N VAL A 524 8.60 -9.66 -44.78
CA VAL A 524 9.63 -10.16 -45.68
C VAL A 524 9.94 -11.59 -45.30
N THR A 525 9.80 -12.51 -46.26
CA THR A 525 10.08 -13.95 -46.14
C THR A 525 11.57 -14.21 -45.98
N ILE A 526 12.16 -13.74 -44.91
CA ILE A 526 13.53 -14.05 -44.48
C ILE A 526 13.46 -15.22 -43.51
N PHE A 527 14.26 -16.24 -43.70
CA PHE A 527 14.40 -17.32 -42.73
C PHE A 527 15.74 -17.17 -42.01
N PRO A 528 15.79 -17.12 -40.66
CA PRO A 528 14.64 -17.19 -39.73
C PRO A 528 13.79 -15.91 -39.75
N PRO A 529 12.47 -16.00 -39.43
CA PRO A 529 11.59 -14.83 -39.34
C PRO A 529 12.15 -13.80 -38.37
N GLN A 530 12.10 -12.53 -38.77
CA GLN A 530 12.49 -11.43 -37.89
C GLN A 530 11.24 -10.82 -37.23
N TYR A 531 11.32 -10.54 -35.95
CA TYR A 531 10.29 -9.85 -35.17
C TYR A 531 10.78 -8.45 -34.83
N TYR A 532 9.88 -7.49 -34.96
CA TYR A 532 10.14 -6.09 -34.63
C TYR A 532 9.24 -5.68 -33.47
N PRO A 533 9.78 -4.97 -32.46
CA PRO A 533 8.96 -4.44 -31.39
C PRO A 533 8.11 -3.27 -31.91
N GLU A 534 6.82 -3.27 -31.57
CA GLU A 534 5.91 -2.14 -31.73
C GLU A 534 5.19 -1.83 -30.44
N THR A 535 4.87 -0.56 -30.23
CA THR A 535 4.11 -0.13 -29.05
C THR A 535 2.64 -0.55 -29.18
N ALA A 536 2.20 -1.42 -28.29
CA ALA A 536 0.80 -1.83 -28.15
C ALA A 536 0.09 -0.96 -27.11
N ILE A 537 -1.14 -0.55 -27.44
CA ILE A 537 -1.98 0.25 -26.53
C ILE A 537 -3.00 -0.66 -25.86
N LEU A 538 -2.89 -0.80 -24.53
CA LEU A 538 -3.93 -1.41 -23.70
C LEU A 538 -4.99 -0.35 -23.38
N LYS A 539 -6.18 -0.53 -23.92
CA LYS A 539 -7.29 0.42 -23.77
C LYS A 539 -7.67 0.63 -22.31
N SER A 540 -8.12 1.83 -22.00
CA SER A 540 -8.70 2.14 -20.69
C SER A 540 -9.95 1.30 -20.44
N TYR A 541 -10.26 1.06 -19.17
CA TYR A 541 -11.43 0.27 -18.77
C TYR A 541 -12.05 0.76 -17.45
N PHE A 542 -13.32 0.42 -17.30
CA PHE A 542 -14.05 0.48 -16.04
C PHE A 542 -14.34 -0.93 -15.54
N ASP A 543 -14.25 -1.13 -14.25
CA ASP A 543 -14.75 -2.33 -13.60
C ASP A 543 -15.67 -1.92 -12.44
N ALA A 544 -16.86 -2.50 -12.41
CA ALA A 544 -17.87 -2.22 -11.40
C ALA A 544 -18.27 -3.52 -10.70
N ASN A 545 -18.24 -3.47 -9.38
CA ASN A 545 -18.53 -4.60 -8.52
C ASN A 545 -19.60 -4.22 -7.50
N LEU A 546 -20.53 -5.12 -7.23
CA LEU A 546 -21.62 -4.96 -6.26
C LEU A 546 -21.61 -6.12 -5.29
N ASN A 547 -21.78 -5.84 -4.02
CA ASN A 547 -22.05 -6.84 -3.01
C ASN A 547 -23.36 -6.51 -2.29
N VAL A 548 -24.17 -7.53 -2.03
CA VAL A 548 -25.41 -7.42 -1.25
C VAL A 548 -25.37 -8.48 -0.17
N GLY A 549 -25.67 -8.10 1.06
CA GLY A 549 -25.71 -9.03 2.18
C GLY A 549 -27.00 -8.94 2.96
N TYR A 550 -27.45 -10.12 3.43
CA TYR A 550 -28.62 -10.27 4.29
C TYR A 550 -28.24 -10.94 5.60
N LYS A 551 -28.32 -10.20 6.70
CA LYS A 551 -28.14 -10.72 8.07
C LYS A 551 -29.37 -11.50 8.47
N HIS A 552 -29.37 -12.84 8.32
CA HIS A 552 -30.45 -13.70 8.75
C HIS A 552 -30.53 -13.72 10.28
N SER A 553 -29.39 -13.89 10.94
CA SER A 553 -29.27 -13.85 12.41
C SER A 553 -27.98 -13.10 12.81
N GLU A 554 -27.67 -13.01 14.09
CA GLU A 554 -26.38 -12.45 14.55
C GLU A 554 -25.17 -13.26 14.06
N ARG A 555 -25.35 -14.56 13.85
CA ARG A 555 -24.31 -15.51 13.42
C ARG A 555 -24.27 -15.73 11.91
N LEU A 556 -25.42 -15.75 11.22
CA LEU A 556 -25.51 -16.13 9.82
C LEU A 556 -25.87 -14.94 8.93
N THR A 557 -25.02 -14.71 7.93
CA THR A 557 -25.22 -13.70 6.89
C THR A 557 -25.08 -14.36 5.52
N GLY A 558 -26.11 -14.30 4.68
CA GLY A 558 -26.00 -14.64 3.26
C GLY A 558 -25.48 -13.45 2.46
N PHE A 559 -24.72 -13.69 1.39
CA PHE A 559 -24.23 -12.64 0.51
C PHE A 559 -24.30 -13.03 -0.97
N LEU A 560 -24.43 -12.02 -1.80
CA LEU A 560 -24.30 -12.08 -3.25
C LEU A 560 -23.23 -11.07 -3.67
N LYS A 561 -22.21 -11.52 -4.41
CA LYS A 561 -21.18 -10.68 -5.02
C LYS A 561 -21.35 -10.75 -6.54
N LEU A 562 -21.35 -9.60 -7.18
CA LEU A 562 -21.41 -9.42 -8.62
C LEU A 562 -20.15 -8.66 -9.02
N ASN A 563 -19.26 -9.28 -9.80
CA ASN A 563 -18.04 -8.63 -10.26
C ASN A 563 -18.10 -8.45 -11.77
N ASN A 564 -17.35 -7.44 -12.26
CA ASN A 564 -17.35 -7.04 -13.67
C ASN A 564 -18.78 -6.94 -14.24
N ILE A 565 -19.63 -6.11 -13.57
CA ILE A 565 -21.04 -5.96 -13.94
C ILE A 565 -21.21 -5.49 -15.40
N GLY A 566 -20.26 -4.71 -15.89
CA GLY A 566 -20.21 -4.25 -17.27
C GLY A 566 -19.88 -5.36 -18.28
N ASN A 567 -19.56 -6.56 -17.84
CA ASN A 567 -19.14 -7.70 -18.67
C ASN A 567 -18.06 -7.32 -19.69
N GLN A 568 -17.12 -6.47 -19.28
CA GLN A 568 -16.04 -6.01 -20.15
C GLN A 568 -14.90 -7.02 -20.18
N GLY A 569 -14.48 -7.43 -21.40
CA GLY A 569 -13.30 -8.26 -21.63
C GLY A 569 -12.03 -7.40 -21.73
N TYR A 570 -11.75 -6.58 -20.72
CA TYR A 570 -10.55 -5.75 -20.72
C TYR A 570 -9.29 -6.57 -20.43
N GLN A 571 -8.14 -6.09 -20.93
CA GLN A 571 -6.84 -6.69 -20.65
C GLN A 571 -6.19 -5.99 -19.46
N ARG A 572 -5.88 -6.74 -18.41
CA ARG A 572 -5.09 -6.23 -17.29
C ARG A 572 -3.61 -6.15 -17.66
N TRP A 573 -3.15 -7.10 -18.42
CA TRP A 573 -1.84 -7.19 -19.05
C TRP A 573 -2.01 -7.52 -20.52
N LEU A 574 -1.06 -7.19 -21.38
CA LEU A 574 -1.15 -7.44 -22.82
C LEU A 574 -1.43 -8.92 -23.07
N ASN A 575 -2.43 -9.23 -23.89
CA ASN A 575 -2.95 -10.57 -24.20
C ASN A 575 -3.59 -11.33 -23.03
N PHE A 576 -3.74 -10.71 -21.85
CA PHE A 576 -4.37 -11.32 -20.68
C PHE A 576 -5.72 -10.64 -20.36
N PRO A 577 -6.78 -11.00 -21.09
CA PRO A 577 -8.12 -10.55 -20.79
C PRO A 577 -8.62 -11.15 -19.47
N VAL A 578 -9.54 -10.45 -18.83
CA VAL A 578 -10.16 -10.90 -17.56
C VAL A 578 -11.44 -11.68 -17.85
N GLN A 579 -11.90 -12.44 -16.84
CA GLN A 579 -13.23 -13.06 -16.87
C GLN A 579 -14.32 -11.99 -17.00
N GLY A 580 -15.36 -12.28 -17.77
CA GLY A 580 -16.53 -11.43 -17.90
C GLY A 580 -17.32 -11.33 -16.60
N PHE A 581 -18.64 -11.14 -16.70
CA PHE A 581 -19.52 -11.00 -15.55
C PHE A 581 -19.45 -12.21 -14.60
N GLN A 582 -19.15 -11.95 -13.31
CA GLN A 582 -19.02 -12.98 -12.27
C GLN A 582 -20.13 -12.82 -11.23
N VAL A 583 -20.69 -13.94 -10.82
CA VAL A 583 -21.67 -14.05 -9.74
C VAL A 583 -21.15 -15.03 -8.69
N VAL A 584 -21.10 -14.62 -7.43
CA VAL A 584 -20.76 -15.50 -6.31
C VAL A 584 -21.85 -15.37 -5.26
N LEU A 585 -22.51 -16.48 -4.93
CA LEU A 585 -23.47 -16.60 -3.85
C LEU A 585 -22.84 -17.36 -2.70
N GLY A 586 -23.03 -16.88 -1.45
CA GLY A 586 -22.41 -17.51 -0.31
C GLY A 586 -23.02 -17.13 1.02
N ALA A 587 -22.42 -17.68 2.07
CA ALA A 587 -22.78 -17.37 3.43
C ALA A 587 -21.53 -17.19 4.31
N ASN A 588 -21.67 -16.32 5.30
CA ASN A 588 -20.72 -16.16 6.40
C ASN A 588 -21.38 -16.59 7.69
N TYR A 589 -20.74 -17.51 8.41
CA TYR A 589 -21.19 -18.00 9.70
C TYR A 589 -20.17 -17.63 10.79
N LYS A 590 -20.63 -16.91 11.81
CA LYS A 590 -19.83 -16.48 12.95
C LYS A 590 -20.10 -17.37 14.15
N PHE A 591 -19.05 -17.73 14.88
CA PHE A 591 -19.16 -18.63 16.02
C PHE A 591 -18.13 -18.33 17.11
N ASP A 592 -18.40 -18.83 18.30
CA ASP A 592 -17.46 -18.91 19.42
C ASP A 592 -17.40 -20.36 19.87
N PHE A 593 -16.29 -20.79 20.42
CA PHE A 593 -16.14 -22.08 21.09
C PHE A 593 -16.62 -21.98 22.54
#